data_047f40a08337b6eba7cc98b1157a0182
#
_entry.id   047f40a08337b6eba7cc98b1157a0182
#
_cell.length_a   1.000
_cell.length_b   1.000
_cell.length_c   1.000
_cell.angle_alpha   90.00
_cell.angle_beta   90.00
_cell.angle_gamma   90.00
#
_symmetry.space_group_name_H-M   'P 1'
#
loop_
_entity.id
_entity.type
_entity.pdbx_description
1 polymer ?
#
loop_
_entity_poly.entity_id
_entity_poly.type
_entity_poly.pdbx_seq_one_letter_code
_entity_poly.pdbx_strand_id
1 'polypeptide(L)'
;MDDLQLDGIHVIQKKDGFRFGIDAVLLANFANVKNGNRVVDLCSGTGIVPFIIAGKTKASSITGIEIQEDMVEMANRSAMFNKLQDKIEFICEDLTNIDIMKKIPKVDVVTVNPPYKLYNSGIVNPSDKMAIARHEICCNLEDVIIACRTLLKDNKRMYMVHRPDRLADIITLMRKNKIEPKRIQMVHPNTKKAPNIVLIEGQRDGGAFLKWEPPIYVYNDKGGYSDQIEAIYGRK
;
A
#
# COMPACT_ATOMS: atom_id res chain seq x y z
N MET A 1 11.74 8.24 -15.29
CA MET A 1 10.29 8.44 -15.38
C MET A 1 9.71 7.12 -15.87
N ASP A 2 8.85 6.51 -15.11
CA ASP A 2 8.30 5.19 -15.40
C ASP A 2 6.82 5.33 -15.76
N ASP A 3 6.41 4.70 -16.86
CA ASP A 3 5.02 4.60 -17.30
C ASP A 3 4.32 3.49 -16.48
N LEU A 4 3.22 3.83 -15.79
CA LEU A 4 2.42 2.85 -15.06
C LEU A 4 1.55 1.99 -15.98
N GLN A 5 1.55 2.26 -17.30
CA GLN A 5 0.70 1.62 -18.30
C GLN A 5 -0.81 1.74 -17.97
N LEU A 6 -1.18 2.83 -17.33
CA LEU A 6 -2.53 3.20 -16.93
C LEU A 6 -2.83 4.59 -17.49
N ASP A 7 -3.54 4.66 -18.61
CA ASP A 7 -4.00 5.90 -19.25
C ASP A 7 -2.92 7.00 -19.39
N GLY A 8 -1.64 6.59 -19.59
CA GLY A 8 -0.52 7.51 -19.74
C GLY A 8 -0.03 8.15 -18.43
N ILE A 9 -0.37 7.60 -17.27
CA ILE A 9 0.15 8.09 -15.98
C ILE A 9 1.62 7.72 -15.84
N HIS A 10 2.45 8.73 -15.62
CA HIS A 10 3.90 8.60 -15.43
C HIS A 10 4.30 8.98 -14.03
N VAL A 11 5.24 8.23 -13.44
CA VAL A 11 5.78 8.52 -12.11
C VAL A 11 7.28 8.81 -12.18
N ILE A 12 7.70 9.87 -11.49
CA ILE A 12 9.10 10.24 -11.36
C ILE A 12 9.73 9.35 -10.28
N GLN A 13 10.81 8.65 -10.64
CA GLN A 13 11.59 7.82 -9.73
C GLN A 13 13.08 8.07 -9.91
N LYS A 14 13.88 7.88 -8.85
CA LYS A 14 15.35 7.93 -8.94
C LYS A 14 15.88 6.77 -9.79
N LYS A 15 16.88 7.03 -10.67
CA LYS A 15 17.49 5.99 -11.51
C LYS A 15 18.14 4.88 -10.68
N ASP A 16 18.78 5.23 -9.57
CA ASP A 16 19.52 4.33 -8.68
C ASP A 16 18.74 4.06 -7.38
N GLY A 17 17.41 4.35 -7.35
CA GLY A 17 16.54 4.16 -6.21
C GLY A 17 15.75 2.86 -6.25
N PHE A 18 15.03 2.60 -5.16
CA PHE A 18 14.07 1.51 -5.09
C PHE A 18 12.99 1.71 -6.17
N ARG A 19 12.88 0.76 -7.09
CA ARG A 19 11.76 0.70 -8.04
C ARG A 19 10.58 0.01 -7.38
N PHE A 20 9.38 0.50 -7.65
CA PHE A 20 8.17 -0.11 -7.10
C PHE A 20 8.06 -1.59 -7.51
N GLY A 21 7.70 -2.43 -6.55
CA GLY A 21 7.40 -3.84 -6.78
C GLY A 21 5.95 -4.04 -7.24
N ILE A 22 5.64 -5.27 -7.62
CA ILE A 22 4.28 -5.70 -7.93
C ILE A 22 3.32 -5.48 -6.74
N ASP A 23 3.84 -5.40 -5.53
CA ASP A 23 3.09 -5.22 -4.27
C ASP A 23 2.17 -4.01 -4.31
N ALA A 24 2.69 -2.85 -4.76
CA ALA A 24 1.90 -1.61 -4.87
C ALA A 24 0.76 -1.75 -5.89
N VAL A 25 1.03 -2.42 -7.02
CA VAL A 25 0.03 -2.68 -8.06
C VAL A 25 -1.06 -3.62 -7.54
N LEU A 26 -0.67 -4.69 -6.84
CA LEU A 26 -1.59 -5.64 -6.23
C LEU A 26 -2.45 -4.98 -5.15
N LEU A 27 -1.84 -4.18 -4.27
CA LEU A 27 -2.55 -3.44 -3.22
C LEU A 27 -3.61 -2.51 -3.81
N ALA A 28 -3.23 -1.68 -4.78
CA ALA A 28 -4.14 -0.73 -5.41
C ALA A 28 -5.32 -1.42 -6.11
N ASN A 29 -5.11 -2.62 -6.69
CA ASN A 29 -6.17 -3.41 -7.31
C ASN A 29 -7.03 -4.17 -6.30
N PHE A 30 -6.44 -4.60 -5.17
CA PHE A 30 -7.17 -5.25 -4.09
C PHE A 30 -8.07 -4.28 -3.33
N ALA A 31 -7.68 -3.00 -3.24
CA ALA A 31 -8.44 -1.97 -2.55
C ALA A 31 -9.76 -1.65 -3.28
N ASN A 32 -10.88 -1.84 -2.58
CA ASN A 32 -12.22 -1.52 -3.11
C ASN A 32 -12.55 -0.04 -2.87
N VAL A 33 -12.05 0.84 -3.75
CA VAL A 33 -12.30 2.28 -3.69
C VAL A 33 -13.55 2.61 -4.51
N LYS A 34 -14.60 3.08 -3.83
CA LYS A 34 -15.86 3.47 -4.46
C LYS A 34 -15.83 4.92 -4.96
N ASN A 35 -16.75 5.23 -5.88
CA ASN A 35 -16.94 6.60 -6.35
C ASN A 35 -17.18 7.56 -5.18
N GLY A 36 -16.48 8.70 -5.19
CA GLY A 36 -16.56 9.72 -4.16
C GLY A 36 -15.81 9.41 -2.86
N ASN A 37 -15.16 8.24 -2.73
CA ASN A 37 -14.37 7.94 -1.54
C ASN A 37 -13.17 8.90 -1.41
N ARG A 38 -12.86 9.24 -0.15
CA ARG A 38 -11.62 9.87 0.25
C ARG A 38 -10.63 8.79 0.66
N VAL A 39 -9.41 8.87 0.16
CA VAL A 39 -8.36 7.86 0.37
C VAL A 39 -7.15 8.48 1.04
N VAL A 40 -6.54 7.78 1.98
CA VAL A 40 -5.17 8.04 2.45
C VAL A 40 -4.31 6.83 2.16
N ASP A 41 -3.13 7.05 1.60
CA ASP A 41 -2.10 6.02 1.42
C ASP A 41 -0.94 6.30 2.39
N LEU A 42 -0.66 5.36 3.28
CA LEU A 42 0.43 5.44 4.25
C LEU A 42 1.70 4.77 3.70
N CYS A 43 2.87 5.30 4.04
CA CYS A 43 4.16 4.88 3.48
C CYS A 43 4.15 4.96 1.95
N SER A 44 3.68 6.09 1.45
CA SER A 44 3.28 6.26 0.04
C SER A 44 4.46 6.24 -0.94
N GLY A 45 5.69 6.47 -0.47
CA GLY A 45 6.88 6.55 -1.31
C GLY A 45 6.72 7.57 -2.43
N THR A 46 6.98 7.15 -3.67
CA THR A 46 6.79 7.99 -4.87
C THR A 46 5.34 8.02 -5.38
N GLY A 47 4.37 7.51 -4.60
CA GLY A 47 2.93 7.65 -4.88
C GLY A 47 2.34 6.60 -5.83
N ILE A 48 2.95 5.45 -6.02
CA ILE A 48 2.48 4.42 -6.97
C ILE A 48 1.03 4.02 -6.69
N VAL A 49 0.69 3.69 -5.43
CA VAL A 49 -0.67 3.29 -5.03
C VAL A 49 -1.67 4.42 -5.28
N PRO A 50 -1.45 5.67 -4.83
CA PRO A 50 -2.27 6.82 -5.16
C PRO A 50 -2.52 7.01 -6.66
N PHE A 51 -1.49 6.94 -7.50
CA PHE A 51 -1.65 7.15 -8.94
C PHE A 51 -2.47 6.03 -9.59
N ILE A 52 -2.26 4.77 -9.20
CA ILE A 52 -3.08 3.65 -9.71
C ILE A 52 -4.54 3.81 -9.28
N ILE A 53 -4.80 4.17 -8.03
CA ILE A 53 -6.17 4.42 -7.55
C ILE A 53 -6.80 5.58 -8.31
N ALA A 54 -6.07 6.68 -8.54
CA ALA A 54 -6.59 7.83 -9.29
C ALA A 54 -6.96 7.51 -10.72
N GLY A 55 -6.15 6.69 -11.41
CA GLY A 55 -6.42 6.25 -12.79
C GLY A 55 -7.58 5.26 -12.89
N LYS A 56 -7.69 4.35 -11.92
CA LYS A 56 -8.70 3.26 -11.97
C LYS A 56 -10.04 3.60 -11.30
N THR A 57 -10.13 4.68 -10.52
CA THR A 57 -11.30 4.97 -9.70
C THR A 57 -11.74 6.44 -9.80
N LYS A 58 -12.97 6.67 -9.35
CA LYS A 58 -13.52 8.02 -9.17
C LYS A 58 -13.46 8.46 -7.70
N ALA A 59 -12.31 8.21 -7.02
CA ALA A 59 -12.05 8.77 -5.70
C ALA A 59 -12.16 10.30 -5.74
N SER A 60 -12.71 10.90 -4.69
CA SER A 60 -12.86 12.37 -4.62
C SER A 60 -11.55 13.08 -4.27
N SER A 61 -10.74 12.46 -3.41
CA SER A 61 -9.38 12.93 -3.06
C SER A 61 -8.52 11.77 -2.58
N ILE A 62 -7.22 11.89 -2.80
CA ILE A 62 -6.22 10.92 -2.39
C ILE A 62 -5.07 11.69 -1.75
N THR A 63 -4.73 11.35 -0.50
CA THR A 63 -3.58 11.94 0.21
C THR A 63 -2.54 10.86 0.46
N GLY A 64 -1.32 11.02 -0.05
CA GLY A 64 -0.18 10.17 0.31
C GLY A 64 0.56 10.73 1.50
N ILE A 65 0.88 9.88 2.48
CA ILE A 65 1.69 10.24 3.66
C ILE A 65 3.01 9.47 3.59
N GLU A 66 4.11 10.21 3.59
CA GLU A 66 5.46 9.67 3.49
C GLU A 66 6.41 10.48 4.38
N ILE A 67 7.35 9.81 5.05
CA ILE A 67 8.29 10.47 5.96
C ILE A 67 9.51 11.06 5.22
N GLN A 68 9.81 10.57 4.03
CA GLN A 68 10.96 11.00 3.23
C GLN A 68 10.58 12.17 2.34
N GLU A 69 11.13 13.35 2.65
CA GLU A 69 10.87 14.61 1.94
C GLU A 69 11.17 14.51 0.43
N ASP A 70 12.25 13.83 0.06
CA ASP A 70 12.63 13.66 -1.35
C ASP A 70 11.66 12.76 -2.14
N MET A 71 11.01 11.79 -1.48
CA MET A 71 9.96 10.97 -2.09
C MET A 71 8.68 11.81 -2.27
N VAL A 72 8.31 12.60 -1.27
CA VAL A 72 7.15 13.50 -1.33
C VAL A 72 7.31 14.52 -2.45
N GLU A 73 8.51 15.11 -2.59
CA GLU A 73 8.80 16.06 -3.67
C GLU A 73 8.61 15.42 -5.06
N MET A 74 9.18 14.22 -5.28
CA MET A 74 9.02 13.48 -6.53
C MET A 74 7.55 13.10 -6.81
N ALA A 75 6.81 12.71 -5.79
CA ALA A 75 5.41 12.34 -5.89
C ALA A 75 4.54 13.56 -6.26
N ASN A 76 4.74 14.71 -5.62
CA ASN A 76 4.03 15.95 -5.96
C ASN A 76 4.34 16.44 -7.38
N ARG A 77 5.60 16.34 -7.82
CA ARG A 77 5.96 16.64 -9.23
C ARG A 77 5.27 15.69 -10.20
N SER A 78 5.16 14.41 -9.84
CA SER A 78 4.42 13.44 -10.65
C SER A 78 2.93 13.80 -10.74
N ALA A 79 2.33 14.25 -9.62
CA ALA A 79 0.93 14.71 -9.62
C ALA A 79 0.73 15.91 -10.54
N MET A 80 1.63 16.89 -10.49
CA MET A 80 1.60 18.07 -11.39
C MET A 80 1.79 17.66 -12.86
N PHE A 81 2.75 16.78 -13.15
CA PHE A 81 3.01 16.32 -14.52
C PHE A 81 1.80 15.64 -15.14
N ASN A 82 1.08 14.84 -14.37
CA ASN A 82 -0.12 14.12 -14.80
C ASN A 82 -1.41 14.98 -14.70
N LYS A 83 -1.33 16.25 -14.29
CA LYS A 83 -2.48 17.14 -14.05
C LYS A 83 -3.48 16.57 -13.03
N LEU A 84 -2.95 15.92 -11.99
CA LEU A 84 -3.71 15.29 -10.92
C LEU A 84 -3.58 16.03 -9.57
N GLN A 85 -2.91 17.20 -9.52
CA GLN A 85 -2.65 17.97 -8.29
C GLN A 85 -3.92 18.43 -7.55
N ASP A 86 -5.05 18.53 -8.24
CA ASP A 86 -6.34 18.86 -7.61
C ASP A 86 -7.02 17.64 -6.98
N LYS A 87 -6.52 16.45 -7.26
CA LYS A 87 -7.08 15.17 -6.79
C LYS A 87 -6.14 14.41 -5.86
N ILE A 88 -4.82 14.56 -6.06
CA ILE A 88 -3.79 13.86 -5.30
C ILE A 88 -2.85 14.88 -4.69
N GLU A 89 -2.62 14.79 -3.39
CA GLU A 89 -1.59 15.52 -2.67
C GLU A 89 -0.68 14.56 -1.89
N PHE A 90 0.56 14.93 -1.70
CA PHE A 90 1.50 14.20 -0.85
C PHE A 90 2.04 15.12 0.23
N ILE A 91 2.00 14.64 1.48
CA ILE A 91 2.47 15.36 2.66
C ILE A 91 3.63 14.61 3.31
N CYS A 92 4.64 15.37 3.73
CA CYS A 92 5.80 14.83 4.44
C CYS A 92 5.50 14.79 5.94
N GLU A 93 5.12 13.61 6.45
CA GLU A 93 4.72 13.44 7.84
C GLU A 93 5.07 12.05 8.36
N ASP A 94 5.35 11.98 9.67
CA ASP A 94 5.54 10.73 10.38
C ASP A 94 4.17 10.17 10.83
N LEU A 95 3.81 8.99 10.35
CA LEU A 95 2.56 8.31 10.71
C LEU A 95 2.46 7.98 12.21
N THR A 96 3.58 7.91 12.92
CA THR A 96 3.61 7.68 14.38
C THR A 96 3.20 8.92 15.17
N ASN A 97 3.22 10.09 14.54
CA ASN A 97 2.71 11.33 15.14
C ASN A 97 1.18 11.35 15.09
N ILE A 98 0.57 10.68 16.08
CA ILE A 98 -0.89 10.51 16.16
C ILE A 98 -1.63 11.84 16.28
N ASP A 99 -1.03 12.88 16.84
CA ASP A 99 -1.67 14.19 16.94
C ASP A 99 -1.76 14.90 15.58
N ILE A 100 -0.80 14.66 14.68
CA ILE A 100 -0.92 15.09 13.28
C ILE A 100 -1.94 14.24 12.55
N MET A 101 -1.90 12.91 12.71
CA MET A 101 -2.88 12.00 12.08
C MET A 101 -4.33 12.34 12.46
N LYS A 102 -4.57 12.79 13.71
CA LYS A 102 -5.91 13.24 14.15
C LYS A 102 -6.38 14.53 13.47
N LYS A 103 -5.47 15.39 12.99
CA LYS A 103 -5.82 16.64 12.28
C LYS A 103 -6.23 16.38 10.84
N ILE A 104 -5.79 15.25 10.24
CA ILE A 104 -6.19 14.85 8.90
C ILE A 104 -7.67 14.48 8.94
N PRO A 105 -8.50 15.02 8.03
CA PRO A 105 -9.91 14.67 7.99
C PRO A 105 -10.13 13.17 7.76
N LYS A 106 -11.03 12.55 8.53
CA LYS A 106 -11.36 11.13 8.41
C LYS A 106 -11.71 10.72 6.98
N VAL A 107 -11.26 9.52 6.58
CA VAL A 107 -11.38 9.01 5.22
C VAL A 107 -12.19 7.72 5.13
N ASP A 108 -12.54 7.34 3.92
CA ASP A 108 -13.32 6.12 3.64
C ASP A 108 -12.42 4.90 3.43
N VAL A 109 -11.20 5.14 2.94
CA VAL A 109 -10.22 4.09 2.63
C VAL A 109 -8.84 4.52 3.09
N VAL A 110 -8.12 3.60 3.72
CA VAL A 110 -6.68 3.70 3.97
C VAL A 110 -5.99 2.55 3.26
N THR A 111 -4.97 2.83 2.45
CA THR A 111 -4.05 1.84 1.89
C THR A 111 -2.71 1.94 2.58
N VAL A 112 -2.00 0.83 2.71
CA VAL A 112 -0.64 0.84 3.27
C VAL A 112 0.22 -0.29 2.72
N ASN A 113 1.39 0.07 2.23
CA ASN A 113 2.47 -0.83 1.86
C ASN A 113 3.68 -0.55 2.77
N PRO A 114 3.67 -1.02 4.02
CA PRO A 114 4.70 -0.68 4.99
C PRO A 114 6.03 -1.39 4.69
N PRO A 115 7.15 -0.92 5.22
CA PRO A 115 8.41 -1.66 5.12
C PRO A 115 8.32 -3.02 5.80
N TYR A 116 8.81 -4.10 5.14
CA TYR A 116 8.55 -5.49 5.58
C TYR A 116 9.60 -6.08 6.52
N LYS A 117 10.78 -5.46 6.68
CA LYS A 117 11.92 -6.08 7.38
C LYS A 117 11.92 -5.75 8.87
N LEU A 118 12.14 -6.80 9.70
CA LEU A 118 12.48 -6.65 11.10
C LEU A 118 13.97 -6.32 11.25
N TYR A 119 14.31 -5.47 12.20
CA TYR A 119 15.66 -5.01 12.53
C TYR A 119 16.73 -6.12 12.69
N ASN A 120 16.33 -7.40 12.87
CA ASN A 120 17.21 -8.53 13.20
C ASN A 120 17.21 -9.68 12.16
N SER A 121 16.72 -9.52 10.96
CA SER A 121 16.63 -10.60 9.99
C SER A 121 17.76 -10.59 8.94
N GLY A 122 18.90 -11.21 9.26
CA GLY A 122 19.85 -11.73 8.26
C GLY A 122 20.83 -10.74 7.62
N ILE A 123 21.72 -11.28 6.79
CA ILE A 123 22.77 -10.56 6.06
C ILE A 123 22.14 -9.61 5.03
N VAL A 124 22.32 -8.33 5.23
CA VAL A 124 21.85 -7.25 4.33
C VAL A 124 23.06 -6.52 3.78
N ASN A 125 23.06 -6.21 2.48
CA ASN A 125 24.11 -5.38 1.87
C ASN A 125 24.21 -4.00 2.55
N PRO A 126 25.41 -3.40 2.67
CA PRO A 126 25.58 -2.12 3.36
C PRO A 126 24.74 -0.96 2.80
N SER A 127 24.51 -0.94 1.48
CA SER A 127 23.63 0.04 0.81
C SER A 127 22.16 -0.14 1.16
N ASP A 128 21.71 -1.39 1.30
CA ASP A 128 20.34 -1.72 1.70
C ASP A 128 20.14 -1.49 3.20
N LYS A 129 21.20 -1.69 4.03
CA LYS A 129 21.15 -1.43 5.47
C LYS A 129 20.77 0.01 5.79
N MET A 130 21.32 1.00 5.07
CA MET A 130 21.01 2.40 5.33
C MET A 130 19.61 2.80 4.90
N ALA A 131 19.11 2.26 3.79
CA ALA A 131 17.74 2.50 3.35
C ALA A 131 16.72 1.81 4.27
N ILE A 132 16.99 0.55 4.65
CA ILE A 132 16.15 -0.28 5.54
C ILE A 132 16.16 0.30 6.96
N ALA A 133 17.33 0.68 7.49
CA ALA A 133 17.44 1.25 8.83
C ALA A 133 16.67 2.57 8.96
N ARG A 134 16.57 3.37 7.92
CA ARG A 134 15.76 4.60 7.94
C ARG A 134 14.25 4.31 7.98
N HIS A 135 13.78 3.23 7.39
CA HIS A 135 12.36 2.87 7.38
C HIS A 135 11.90 2.09 8.61
N GLU A 136 12.75 1.19 9.17
CA GLU A 136 12.39 0.36 10.33
C GLU A 136 12.61 1.06 11.68
N ILE A 137 13.44 2.11 11.71
CA ILE A 137 13.59 2.95 12.92
C ILE A 137 12.36 3.85 13.10
N CYS A 138 11.58 4.11 12.05
CA CYS A 138 10.52 5.11 12.06
C CYS A 138 9.15 4.59 12.49
N CYS A 139 8.77 3.33 12.20
CA CYS A 139 7.49 2.79 12.64
C CYS A 139 7.47 1.27 12.70
N ASN A 140 6.76 0.72 13.66
CA ASN A 140 6.46 -0.72 13.74
C ASN A 140 5.06 -1.03 13.20
N LEU A 141 4.72 -2.32 13.08
CA LEU A 141 3.44 -2.77 12.54
C LEU A 141 2.23 -2.25 13.36
N GLU A 142 2.37 -2.13 14.68
CA GLU A 142 1.30 -1.61 15.53
C GLU A 142 1.06 -0.12 15.27
N ASP A 143 2.12 0.68 15.11
CA ASP A 143 2.01 2.10 14.76
C ASP A 143 1.24 2.30 13.45
N VAL A 144 1.54 1.49 12.44
CA VAL A 144 0.83 1.50 11.16
C VAL A 144 -0.67 1.24 11.35
N ILE A 145 -1.03 0.23 12.13
CA ILE A 145 -2.44 -0.13 12.38
C ILE A 145 -3.16 0.95 13.19
N ILE A 146 -2.48 1.56 14.17
CA ILE A 146 -3.01 2.70 14.95
C ILE A 146 -3.26 3.90 14.04
N ALA A 147 -2.33 4.23 13.13
CA ALA A 147 -2.50 5.29 12.16
C ALA A 147 -3.70 5.02 11.24
N CYS A 148 -3.83 3.79 10.70
CA CYS A 148 -4.99 3.38 9.90
C CYS A 148 -6.30 3.59 10.67
N ARG A 149 -6.36 3.12 11.92
CA ARG A 149 -7.56 3.31 12.76
C ARG A 149 -7.86 4.79 13.00
N THR A 150 -6.81 5.57 13.22
CA THR A 150 -6.95 7.01 13.49
C THR A 150 -7.53 7.75 12.30
N LEU A 151 -7.15 7.40 11.09
CA LEU A 151 -7.58 8.06 9.84
C LEU A 151 -8.96 7.61 9.35
N LEU A 152 -9.36 6.38 9.60
CA LEU A 152 -10.62 5.84 9.10
C LEU A 152 -11.85 6.44 9.79
N LYS A 153 -12.91 6.66 9.04
CA LYS A 153 -14.27 6.80 9.57
C LYS A 153 -14.76 5.44 10.11
N ASP A 154 -15.80 5.45 10.94
CA ASP A 154 -16.40 4.23 11.47
C ASP A 154 -16.93 3.34 10.34
N ASN A 155 -16.77 2.02 10.49
CA ASN A 155 -17.14 1.00 9.50
C ASN A 155 -16.44 1.10 8.13
N LYS A 156 -15.41 1.93 8.00
CA LYS A 156 -14.62 2.08 6.79
C LYS A 156 -13.42 1.14 6.77
N ARG A 157 -12.69 1.11 5.66
CA ARG A 157 -11.79 0.01 5.33
C ARG A 157 -10.34 0.42 5.21
N MET A 158 -9.45 -0.42 5.77
CA MET A 158 -8.03 -0.40 5.42
C MET A 158 -7.68 -1.57 4.51
N TYR A 159 -6.67 -1.37 3.68
CA TYR A 159 -6.06 -2.39 2.84
C TYR A 159 -4.55 -2.36 3.05
N MET A 160 -3.97 -3.53 3.29
CA MET A 160 -2.55 -3.69 3.54
C MET A 160 -1.98 -4.79 2.66
N VAL A 161 -0.80 -4.57 2.11
CA VAL A 161 0.03 -5.62 1.55
C VAL A 161 1.17 -5.90 2.51
N HIS A 162 1.50 -7.18 2.73
CA HIS A 162 2.58 -7.58 3.63
C HIS A 162 3.11 -8.98 3.30
N ARG A 163 4.09 -9.44 4.08
CA ARG A 163 4.60 -10.81 4.01
C ARG A 163 3.68 -11.77 4.77
N PRO A 164 3.44 -13.00 4.26
CA PRO A 164 2.58 -13.99 4.92
C PRO A 164 3.06 -14.45 6.28
N ASP A 165 4.38 -14.46 6.53
CA ASP A 165 4.99 -14.83 7.81
C ASP A 165 4.59 -13.90 8.97
N ARG A 166 4.10 -12.68 8.66
CA ARG A 166 3.60 -11.72 9.65
C ARG A 166 2.08 -11.74 9.82
N LEU A 167 1.38 -12.65 9.14
CA LEU A 167 -0.09 -12.67 9.12
C LEU A 167 -0.71 -12.80 10.52
N ALA A 168 -0.15 -13.65 11.39
CA ALA A 168 -0.64 -13.83 12.74
C ALA A 168 -0.52 -12.54 13.57
N ASP A 169 0.63 -11.85 13.47
CA ASP A 169 0.85 -10.57 14.14
C ASP A 169 -0.12 -9.50 13.63
N ILE A 170 -0.28 -9.41 12.30
CA ILE A 170 -1.18 -8.44 11.66
C ILE A 170 -2.61 -8.63 12.16
N ILE A 171 -3.14 -9.86 12.13
CA ILE A 171 -4.50 -10.15 12.60
C ILE A 171 -4.66 -9.80 14.08
N THR A 172 -3.69 -10.17 14.91
CA THR A 172 -3.71 -9.88 16.34
C THR A 172 -3.74 -8.39 16.62
N LEU A 173 -2.85 -7.62 15.97
CA LEU A 173 -2.75 -6.18 16.15
C LEU A 173 -3.96 -5.45 15.57
N MET A 174 -4.51 -5.90 14.43
CA MET A 174 -5.74 -5.35 13.87
C MET A 174 -6.89 -5.48 14.88
N ARG A 175 -7.13 -6.68 15.42
CA ARG A 175 -8.23 -6.91 16.39
C ARG A 175 -8.01 -6.16 17.69
N LYS A 176 -6.76 -6.13 18.21
CA LYS A 176 -6.39 -5.31 19.38
C LYS A 176 -6.78 -3.84 19.19
N ASN A 177 -6.61 -3.32 17.98
CA ASN A 177 -6.91 -1.94 17.61
C ASN A 177 -8.30 -1.76 16.99
N LYS A 178 -9.26 -2.68 17.23
CA LYS A 178 -10.64 -2.62 16.75
C LYS A 178 -10.77 -2.43 15.23
N ILE A 179 -9.88 -3.06 14.48
CA ILE A 179 -9.98 -3.28 13.05
C ILE A 179 -10.21 -4.77 12.84
N GLU A 180 -11.39 -5.17 12.38
CA GLU A 180 -11.67 -6.59 12.14
C GLU A 180 -11.21 -6.99 10.74
N PRO A 181 -10.37 -8.03 10.60
CA PRO A 181 -10.00 -8.59 9.30
C PRO A 181 -11.24 -9.08 8.56
N LYS A 182 -11.40 -8.70 7.28
CA LYS A 182 -12.60 -9.00 6.49
C LYS A 182 -12.32 -9.84 5.27
N ARG A 183 -11.12 -9.69 4.67
CA ARG A 183 -10.76 -10.38 3.46
C ARG A 183 -9.25 -10.58 3.41
N ILE A 184 -8.83 -11.79 3.01
CA ILE A 184 -7.42 -12.14 2.81
C ILE A 184 -7.26 -12.77 1.44
N GLN A 185 -6.17 -12.43 0.75
CA GLN A 185 -5.77 -13.03 -0.50
C GLN A 185 -4.27 -13.31 -0.49
N MET A 186 -3.89 -14.55 -0.72
CA MET A 186 -2.49 -14.96 -0.85
C MET A 186 -2.00 -14.76 -2.26
N VAL A 187 -0.76 -14.30 -2.40
CA VAL A 187 -0.10 -14.16 -3.69
C VAL A 187 1.13 -15.06 -3.72
N HIS A 188 1.20 -15.91 -4.72
CA HIS A 188 2.27 -16.86 -4.94
C HIS A 188 3.12 -16.43 -6.14
N PRO A 189 4.44 -16.63 -6.12
CA PRO A 189 5.25 -16.42 -7.31
C PRO A 189 4.76 -17.28 -8.49
N ASN A 190 4.42 -18.55 -8.22
CA ASN A 190 3.81 -19.48 -9.18
C ASN A 190 3.12 -20.62 -8.43
N THR A 191 2.52 -21.58 -9.14
CA THR A 191 1.78 -22.72 -8.56
C THR A 191 2.63 -23.66 -7.70
N LYS A 192 3.98 -23.62 -7.82
CA LYS A 192 4.93 -24.52 -7.15
C LYS A 192 5.58 -23.89 -5.91
N LYS A 193 5.40 -22.60 -5.67
CA LYS A 193 6.04 -21.87 -4.56
C LYS A 193 5.03 -21.44 -3.52
N ALA A 194 5.45 -21.42 -2.26
CA ALA A 194 4.66 -20.84 -1.17
C ALA A 194 4.35 -19.36 -1.43
N PRO A 195 3.28 -18.81 -0.83
CA PRO A 195 2.97 -17.40 -0.97
C PRO A 195 4.09 -16.56 -0.38
N ASN A 196 4.41 -15.45 -1.02
CA ASN A 196 5.40 -14.48 -0.56
C ASN A 196 4.80 -13.11 -0.27
N ILE A 197 3.53 -12.90 -0.64
CA ILE A 197 2.75 -11.69 -0.37
C ILE A 197 1.39 -12.11 0.18
N VAL A 198 0.86 -11.32 1.11
CA VAL A 198 -0.51 -11.36 1.58
C VAL A 198 -1.16 -10.00 1.42
N LEU A 199 -2.37 -9.97 0.91
CA LEU A 199 -3.24 -8.80 0.84
C LEU A 199 -4.32 -8.96 1.90
N ILE A 200 -4.53 -7.93 2.73
CA ILE A 200 -5.48 -7.96 3.84
C ILE A 200 -6.37 -6.74 3.78
N GLU A 201 -7.67 -6.97 3.91
CA GLU A 201 -8.68 -5.94 4.15
C GLU A 201 -9.14 -6.01 5.59
N GLY A 202 -9.18 -4.87 6.26
CA GLY A 202 -9.74 -4.71 7.59
C GLY A 202 -10.85 -3.68 7.63
N GLN A 203 -11.79 -3.83 8.56
CA GLN A 203 -12.88 -2.90 8.78
C GLN A 203 -12.79 -2.32 10.18
N ARG A 204 -12.73 -1.00 10.29
CA ARG A 204 -12.83 -0.32 11.58
C ARG A 204 -14.17 -0.61 12.24
N ASP A 205 -14.14 -1.07 13.50
CA ASP A 205 -15.30 -1.46 14.31
C ASP A 205 -16.22 -2.49 13.61
N GLY A 206 -15.63 -3.34 12.74
CA GLY A 206 -16.35 -4.38 12.00
C GLY A 206 -16.72 -5.58 12.87
N GLY A 207 -17.80 -6.26 12.50
CA GLY A 207 -18.17 -7.56 13.07
C GLY A 207 -17.27 -8.68 12.53
N ALA A 208 -17.28 -9.87 13.18
CA ALA A 208 -16.54 -11.05 12.77
C ALA A 208 -16.79 -11.48 11.30
N PHE A 209 -16.22 -12.59 10.90
CA PHE A 209 -16.21 -13.23 9.58
C PHE A 209 -15.14 -12.70 8.62
N LEU A 210 -14.17 -13.57 8.40
CA LEU A 210 -13.06 -13.39 7.46
C LEU A 210 -13.34 -14.21 6.20
N LYS A 211 -13.26 -13.56 5.04
CA LYS A 211 -13.35 -14.20 3.72
C LYS A 211 -11.96 -14.47 3.17
N TRP A 212 -11.73 -15.69 2.70
CA TRP A 212 -10.54 -16.04 1.91
C TRP A 212 -10.86 -15.90 0.42
N GLU A 213 -10.05 -15.11 -0.28
CA GLU A 213 -10.13 -15.01 -1.74
C GLU A 213 -9.26 -16.09 -2.39
N PRO A 214 -9.62 -16.54 -3.61
CA PRO A 214 -8.73 -17.40 -4.39
C PRO A 214 -7.34 -16.78 -4.53
N PRO A 215 -6.27 -17.59 -4.49
CA PRO A 215 -4.91 -17.08 -4.58
C PRO A 215 -4.62 -16.45 -5.94
N ILE A 216 -3.68 -15.50 -5.96
CA ILE A 216 -3.08 -14.96 -7.18
C ILE A 216 -1.75 -15.67 -7.42
N TYR A 217 -1.52 -16.08 -8.66
CA TYR A 217 -0.22 -16.58 -9.13
C TYR A 217 0.41 -15.54 -10.04
N VAL A 218 1.64 -15.09 -9.71
CA VAL A 218 2.29 -14.00 -10.46
C VAL A 218 2.75 -14.48 -11.83
N TYR A 219 3.41 -15.64 -11.88
CA TYR A 219 3.98 -16.19 -13.11
C TYR A 219 3.28 -17.48 -13.51
N ASN A 220 3.11 -17.63 -14.82
CA ASN A 220 2.67 -18.88 -15.44
C ASN A 220 3.83 -19.90 -15.57
N ASP A 221 3.54 -21.12 -16.02
CA ASP A 221 4.54 -22.19 -16.18
C ASP A 221 5.60 -21.90 -17.27
N LYS A 222 5.38 -20.90 -18.12
CA LYS A 222 6.31 -20.46 -19.17
C LYS A 222 7.23 -19.32 -18.70
N GLY A 223 7.08 -18.85 -17.47
CA GLY A 223 7.89 -17.77 -16.87
C GLY A 223 7.42 -16.35 -17.18
N GLY A 224 6.35 -16.18 -17.95
CA GLY A 224 5.67 -14.88 -18.15
C GLY A 224 4.65 -14.60 -17.06
N TYR A 225 4.08 -13.40 -17.06
CA TYR A 225 2.96 -13.10 -16.17
C TYR A 225 1.76 -14.01 -16.41
N SER A 226 1.04 -14.32 -15.35
CA SER A 226 -0.22 -15.06 -15.45
C SER A 226 -1.32 -14.18 -16.03
N ASP A 227 -2.40 -14.80 -16.50
CA ASP A 227 -3.58 -14.10 -16.99
C ASP A 227 -4.21 -13.18 -15.93
N GLN A 228 -4.10 -13.56 -14.64
CA GLN A 228 -4.55 -12.75 -13.50
C GLN A 228 -3.75 -11.45 -13.42
N ILE A 229 -2.44 -11.52 -13.58
CA ILE A 229 -1.56 -10.33 -13.51
C ILE A 229 -1.73 -9.47 -14.75
N GLU A 230 -1.83 -10.06 -15.96
CA GLU A 230 -2.09 -9.30 -17.18
C GLU A 230 -3.41 -8.52 -17.10
N ALA A 231 -4.47 -9.13 -16.53
CA ALA A 231 -5.74 -8.44 -16.28
C ALA A 231 -5.59 -7.30 -15.26
N ILE A 232 -4.79 -7.46 -14.19
CA ILE A 232 -4.51 -6.43 -13.20
C ILE A 232 -3.81 -5.23 -13.85
N TYR A 233 -2.91 -5.47 -14.81
CA TYR A 233 -2.23 -4.42 -15.57
C TYR A 233 -3.08 -3.85 -16.73
N GLY A 234 -4.29 -4.37 -16.95
CA GLY A 234 -5.16 -3.91 -18.03
C GLY A 234 -4.69 -4.29 -19.45
N ARG A 235 -3.87 -5.36 -19.57
CA ARG A 235 -3.29 -5.82 -20.85
C ARG A 235 -4.14 -6.87 -21.57
N LYS A 236 -5.36 -7.12 -21.10
CA LYS A 236 -6.37 -8.02 -21.73
C LYS A 236 -7.71 -7.33 -21.84
#